data_30e0e4beac68863ea23b73906e2db2f2
#
_entry.id   30e0e4beac68863ea23b73906e2db2f2
#
_cell.length_a   1.000
_cell.length_b   1.000
_cell.length_c   1.000
_cell.angle_alpha   90.00
_cell.angle_beta   90.00
_cell.angle_gamma   90.00
#
_symmetry.space_group_name_H-M   'P 1'
#
loop_
_entity.id
_entity.type
_entity.pdbx_description
1 polymer ?
#
loop_
_entity_poly.entity_id
_entity_poly.type
_entity_poly.pdbx_seq_one_letter_code
_entity_poly.pdbx_strand_id
1 'polypeptide(L)'
;MSAKKVEETSKEKALENAIKQISKEFGEGSIMKLGENLSMNIEVIPTGSINLDAALGVKGVPRGRVIEVYGAESSGKTTIALHIVAEAQKNGGVAAFIDAEHALDPVYAKALGVDVEELLISQPDYGEQAMEIADMLVRSGAVDLIVVDSVAALVPKTEIDGEMSDQQMGLQARLMSKALRKLTATLNKSKTTMIFINQIRDKIGGFGFGPQTTTTGGKALKFYASVRMEVKRVGQVKQGDEVIGNETLVKVTKNKVAPPFKEASFQIMYGKGISKVGEVLDIALDNDIVQKSGAWFSFGDIRLGQGKENVKTRLENEKELFEEIEKKVLEIIEADENKISLTKKNLDDTSEDENIVSEDYDEASEGIDNIDEI
;
A
#
# COMPACT_ATOMS: atom_id res chain seq x y z
N MET A 1 19.33 21.66 -45.36
CA MET A 1 19.72 20.99 -44.09
C MET A 1 20.22 21.97 -42.98
N SER A 2 20.43 23.24 -43.21
CA SER A 2 21.03 24.19 -42.23
C SER A 2 20.03 24.87 -41.28
N ALA A 3 18.85 25.26 -41.73
CA ALA A 3 17.89 26.05 -40.94
C ALA A 3 17.25 25.23 -39.80
N LYS A 4 16.87 23.98 -40.04
CA LYS A 4 16.24 23.10 -39.06
C LYS A 4 17.18 22.77 -37.84
N LYS A 5 18.49 22.63 -38.12
CA LYS A 5 19.51 22.32 -37.09
C LYS A 5 19.87 23.54 -36.23
N VAL A 6 19.72 24.78 -36.76
CA VAL A 6 19.94 26.03 -36.03
C VAL A 6 18.75 26.36 -35.12
N GLU A 7 17.52 26.03 -35.53
CA GLU A 7 16.30 26.21 -34.75
C GLU A 7 16.22 25.21 -33.56
N GLU A 8 16.66 23.95 -33.77
CA GLU A 8 16.75 22.95 -32.68
C GLU A 8 17.77 23.37 -31.62
N THR A 9 18.95 23.80 -31.97
CA THR A 9 19.96 24.30 -31.02
C THR A 9 19.52 25.56 -30.28
N SER A 10 18.68 26.40 -30.87
CA SER A 10 18.10 27.58 -30.22
C SER A 10 17.06 27.21 -29.18
N LYS A 11 16.20 26.21 -29.46
CA LYS A 11 15.18 25.71 -28.55
C LYS A 11 15.80 24.96 -27.36
N GLU A 12 16.83 24.15 -27.60
CA GLU A 12 17.56 23.45 -26.53
C GLU A 12 18.20 24.43 -25.54
N LYS A 13 18.92 25.47 -26.03
CA LYS A 13 19.49 26.51 -25.19
C LYS A 13 18.44 27.30 -24.39
N ALA A 14 17.30 27.59 -25.02
CA ALA A 14 16.19 28.25 -24.33
C ALA A 14 15.64 27.38 -23.21
N LEU A 15 15.48 26.06 -23.44
CA LEU A 15 15.03 25.10 -22.42
C LEU A 15 16.03 24.97 -21.27
N GLU A 16 17.34 24.84 -21.56
CA GLU A 16 18.38 24.81 -20.53
C GLU A 16 18.37 26.06 -19.65
N ASN A 17 18.22 27.25 -20.28
CA ASN A 17 18.15 28.50 -19.53
C ASN A 17 16.89 28.55 -18.64
N ALA A 18 15.74 28.09 -19.13
CA ALA A 18 14.52 28.00 -18.34
C ALA A 18 14.67 27.03 -17.17
N ILE A 19 15.28 25.84 -17.37
CA ILE A 19 15.57 24.87 -16.31
C ILE A 19 16.51 25.49 -15.26
N LYS A 20 17.59 26.15 -15.67
CA LYS A 20 18.51 26.84 -14.75
C LYS A 20 17.81 27.95 -13.95
N GLN A 21 16.94 28.72 -14.59
CA GLN A 21 16.20 29.77 -13.92
C GLN A 21 15.20 29.19 -12.89
N ILE A 22 14.47 28.13 -13.25
CA ILE A 22 13.56 27.41 -12.35
C ILE A 22 14.32 26.85 -11.16
N SER A 23 15.46 26.19 -11.38
CA SER A 23 16.29 25.64 -10.29
C SER A 23 16.84 26.72 -9.37
N LYS A 24 17.18 27.89 -9.92
CA LYS A 24 17.67 29.04 -9.14
C LYS A 24 16.55 29.67 -8.28
N GLU A 25 15.33 29.75 -8.81
CA GLU A 25 14.20 30.43 -8.15
C GLU A 25 13.48 29.49 -7.16
N PHE A 26 13.31 28.21 -7.50
CA PHE A 26 12.53 27.25 -6.72
C PHE A 26 13.37 26.16 -6.04
N GLY A 27 14.69 26.17 -6.22
CA GLY A 27 15.62 25.19 -5.67
C GLY A 27 15.97 24.04 -6.62
N GLU A 28 17.11 23.40 -6.34
CA GLU A 28 17.54 22.21 -7.11
C GLU A 28 16.52 21.08 -6.98
N GLY A 29 16.26 20.37 -8.09
CA GLY A 29 15.26 19.28 -8.13
C GLY A 29 13.82 19.73 -8.34
N SER A 30 13.54 21.05 -8.45
CA SER A 30 12.19 21.58 -8.77
C SER A 30 11.71 21.18 -10.17
N ILE A 31 12.63 20.93 -11.09
CA ILE A 31 12.39 20.40 -12.43
C ILE A 31 13.52 19.42 -12.80
N MET A 32 13.17 18.29 -13.41
CA MET A 32 14.13 17.28 -13.87
C MET A 32 13.56 16.53 -15.09
N LYS A 33 14.40 15.95 -15.90
CA LYS A 33 13.96 15.01 -16.94
C LYS A 33 13.66 13.66 -16.30
N LEU A 34 12.50 13.08 -16.61
CA LEU A 34 12.06 11.81 -16.03
C LEU A 34 13.08 10.68 -16.28
N GLY A 35 13.72 10.66 -17.48
CA GLY A 35 14.73 9.66 -17.83
C GLY A 35 16.03 9.71 -17.03
N GLU A 36 16.38 10.86 -16.44
CA GLU A 36 17.58 11.00 -15.61
C GLU A 36 17.43 10.31 -14.24
N ASN A 37 16.19 9.97 -13.84
CA ASN A 37 15.84 9.35 -12.56
C ASN A 37 15.11 8.00 -12.70
N LEU A 38 15.26 7.30 -13.82
CA LEU A 38 14.63 5.98 -14.07
C LEU A 38 15.06 4.89 -13.06
N SER A 39 16.11 5.11 -12.27
CA SER A 39 16.54 4.24 -11.17
C SER A 39 16.04 4.69 -9.79
N MET A 40 14.94 5.44 -9.70
CA MET A 40 14.35 5.75 -8.39
C MET A 40 13.88 4.44 -7.74
N ASN A 41 14.77 3.80 -6.99
CA ASN A 41 14.35 2.81 -6.01
C ASN A 41 13.34 3.48 -5.08
N ILE A 42 12.09 3.04 -5.18
CA ILE A 42 11.02 3.54 -4.30
C ILE A 42 11.34 3.00 -2.92
N GLU A 43 11.69 3.90 -2.00
CA GLU A 43 11.87 3.54 -0.60
C GLU A 43 10.54 3.02 -0.05
N VAL A 44 10.59 1.91 0.68
CA VAL A 44 9.39 1.23 1.21
C VAL A 44 9.56 0.87 2.68
N ILE A 45 8.46 0.60 3.34
CA ILE A 45 8.37 -0.08 4.63
C ILE A 45 7.75 -1.45 4.36
N PRO A 46 8.42 -2.57 4.67
CA PRO A 46 7.87 -3.92 4.53
C PRO A 46 6.57 -4.08 5.31
N THR A 47 5.70 -4.96 4.85
CA THR A 47 4.41 -5.20 5.53
C THR A 47 4.48 -6.29 6.60
N GLY A 48 5.56 -7.06 6.63
CA GLY A 48 5.68 -8.25 7.47
C GLY A 48 5.06 -9.50 6.84
N SER A 49 4.43 -9.37 5.66
CA SER A 49 3.89 -10.47 4.84
C SER A 49 4.59 -10.50 3.49
N ILE A 50 5.22 -11.61 3.17
CA ILE A 50 5.92 -11.82 1.89
C ILE A 50 4.93 -11.70 0.71
N ASN A 51 3.75 -12.31 0.85
CA ASN A 51 2.73 -12.27 -0.20
C ASN A 51 2.20 -10.86 -0.43
N LEU A 52 2.00 -10.08 0.65
CA LEU A 52 1.52 -8.70 0.52
C LEU A 52 2.59 -7.79 -0.10
N ASP A 53 3.85 -7.96 0.29
CA ASP A 53 4.98 -7.23 -0.29
C ASP A 53 5.13 -7.51 -1.79
N ALA A 54 4.97 -8.77 -2.20
CA ALA A 54 4.93 -9.18 -3.61
C ALA A 54 3.71 -8.61 -4.36
N ALA A 55 2.53 -8.58 -3.74
CA ALA A 55 1.32 -8.01 -4.34
C ALA A 55 1.41 -6.48 -4.50
N LEU A 56 2.11 -5.79 -3.60
CA LEU A 56 2.40 -4.36 -3.71
C LEU A 56 3.39 -4.04 -4.84
N GLY A 57 4.21 -5.00 -5.25
CA GLY A 57 5.10 -4.91 -6.41
C GLY A 57 6.34 -4.04 -6.21
N VAL A 58 6.55 -3.52 -5.00
CA VAL A 58 7.71 -2.72 -4.60
C VAL A 58 8.28 -3.17 -3.26
N LYS A 59 7.94 -4.38 -2.78
CA LYS A 59 8.40 -5.00 -1.52
C LYS A 59 7.97 -4.29 -0.24
N GLY A 60 6.81 -3.61 -0.27
CA GLY A 60 6.28 -2.93 0.91
C GLY A 60 5.39 -1.74 0.58
N VAL A 61 5.01 -0.97 1.60
CA VAL A 61 4.27 0.28 1.42
C VAL A 61 5.24 1.43 1.09
N PRO A 62 4.95 2.25 0.05
CA PRO A 62 5.87 3.29 -0.40
C PRO A 62 6.00 4.42 0.63
N ARG A 63 7.24 4.87 0.89
CA ARG A 63 7.52 6.02 1.75
C ARG A 63 7.04 7.34 1.14
N GLY A 64 6.67 8.27 2.01
CA GLY A 64 6.20 9.60 1.60
C GLY A 64 4.82 9.62 0.96
N ARG A 65 3.99 8.60 1.17
CA ARG A 65 2.69 8.41 0.52
C ARG A 65 1.57 8.19 1.52
N VAL A 66 0.34 8.48 1.04
CA VAL A 66 -0.90 8.13 1.73
C VAL A 66 -1.33 6.73 1.27
N ILE A 67 -1.61 5.88 2.23
CA ILE A 67 -2.09 4.50 2.06
C ILE A 67 -3.46 4.38 2.72
N GLU A 68 -4.41 3.70 2.09
CA GLU A 68 -5.69 3.35 2.70
C GLU A 68 -5.80 1.82 2.84
N VAL A 69 -6.04 1.37 4.06
CA VAL A 69 -6.34 -0.03 4.40
C VAL A 69 -7.80 -0.08 4.82
N TYR A 70 -8.66 -0.74 4.04
CA TYR A 70 -10.09 -0.72 4.30
C TYR A 70 -10.73 -2.11 4.18
N GLY A 71 -11.83 -2.31 4.86
CA GLY A 71 -12.55 -3.59 4.87
C GLY A 71 -13.59 -3.64 5.96
N ALA A 72 -14.29 -4.79 6.06
CA ALA A 72 -15.26 -5.05 7.10
C ALA A 72 -14.62 -5.02 8.50
N GLU A 73 -15.43 -4.91 9.52
CA GLU A 73 -14.99 -5.07 10.90
C GLU A 73 -14.35 -6.44 11.13
N SER A 74 -13.33 -6.51 12.00
CA SER A 74 -12.59 -7.74 12.32
C SER A 74 -11.96 -8.45 11.11
N SER A 75 -11.70 -7.74 10.00
CA SER A 75 -11.04 -8.31 8.82
C SER A 75 -9.50 -8.36 8.93
N GLY A 76 -8.88 -7.77 9.96
CA GLY A 76 -7.44 -7.76 10.17
C GLY A 76 -6.73 -6.46 9.76
N LYS A 77 -7.46 -5.35 9.52
CA LYS A 77 -6.89 -4.05 9.11
C LYS A 77 -5.86 -3.52 10.10
N THR A 78 -6.23 -3.42 11.37
CA THR A 78 -5.35 -2.96 12.46
C THR A 78 -4.15 -3.90 12.63
N THR A 79 -4.35 -5.21 12.51
CA THR A 79 -3.26 -6.20 12.54
C THR A 79 -2.22 -5.93 11.46
N ILE A 80 -2.65 -5.73 10.21
CA ILE A 80 -1.74 -5.42 9.10
C ILE A 80 -1.00 -4.10 9.37
N ALA A 81 -1.69 -3.06 9.83
CA ALA A 81 -1.07 -1.79 10.16
C ALA A 81 -0.03 -1.91 11.28
N LEU A 82 -0.30 -2.70 12.32
CA LEU A 82 0.64 -2.95 13.42
C LEU A 82 1.87 -3.75 12.96
N HIS A 83 1.72 -4.71 12.05
CA HIS A 83 2.87 -5.38 11.44
C HIS A 83 3.76 -4.39 10.67
N ILE A 84 3.15 -3.46 9.91
CA ILE A 84 3.91 -2.41 9.21
C ILE A 84 4.61 -1.48 10.21
N VAL A 85 3.98 -1.16 11.35
CA VAL A 85 4.61 -0.42 12.45
C VAL A 85 5.82 -1.18 12.99
N ALA A 86 5.68 -2.47 13.30
CA ALA A 86 6.77 -3.31 13.79
C ALA A 86 7.95 -3.37 12.80
N GLU A 87 7.66 -3.53 11.50
CA GLU A 87 8.71 -3.52 10.46
C GLU A 87 9.36 -2.13 10.29
N ALA A 88 8.62 -1.03 10.45
CA ALA A 88 9.19 0.31 10.45
C ALA A 88 10.18 0.50 11.60
N GLN A 89 9.80 0.12 12.82
CA GLN A 89 10.64 0.21 14.01
C GLN A 89 11.88 -0.71 13.92
N LYS A 90 11.71 -1.94 13.46
CA LYS A 90 12.79 -2.90 13.25
C LYS A 90 13.87 -2.38 12.27
N ASN A 91 13.47 -1.56 11.30
CA ASN A 91 14.38 -0.88 10.38
C ASN A 91 14.89 0.47 10.93
N GLY A 92 14.74 0.74 12.23
CA GLY A 92 15.22 1.95 12.92
C GLY A 92 14.35 3.18 12.69
N GLY A 93 13.14 3.02 12.13
CA GLY A 93 12.22 4.13 11.90
C GLY A 93 11.36 4.45 13.12
N VAL A 94 10.92 5.70 13.22
CA VAL A 94 9.99 6.17 14.25
C VAL A 94 8.56 6.06 13.75
N ALA A 95 7.69 5.43 14.55
CA ALA A 95 6.27 5.26 14.23
C ALA A 95 5.37 5.99 15.23
N ALA A 96 4.25 6.51 14.73
CA ALA A 96 3.19 7.10 15.52
C ALA A 96 1.84 6.44 15.21
N PHE A 97 1.00 6.27 16.22
CA PHE A 97 -0.33 5.70 16.11
C PHE A 97 -1.35 6.70 16.66
N ILE A 98 -2.25 7.17 15.81
CA ILE A 98 -3.37 8.03 16.17
C ILE A 98 -4.60 7.14 16.35
N ASP A 99 -4.87 6.80 17.60
CA ASP A 99 -5.93 5.90 18.02
C ASP A 99 -7.23 6.69 18.30
N ALA A 100 -7.98 6.96 17.24
CA ALA A 100 -9.26 7.67 17.34
C ALA A 100 -10.41 6.75 17.81
N GLU A 101 -10.23 5.43 17.79
CA GLU A 101 -11.21 4.46 18.33
C GLU A 101 -10.96 4.16 19.83
N HIS A 102 -9.81 4.57 20.40
CA HIS A 102 -9.38 4.27 21.77
C HIS A 102 -9.35 2.76 22.06
N ALA A 103 -8.93 1.97 21.08
CA ALA A 103 -9.05 0.51 21.10
C ALA A 103 -7.70 -0.23 20.92
N LEU A 104 -6.58 0.49 20.89
CA LEU A 104 -5.26 -0.12 20.74
C LEU A 104 -4.91 -0.94 22.00
N ASP A 105 -4.74 -2.25 21.82
CA ASP A 105 -4.24 -3.15 22.86
C ASP A 105 -2.70 -3.24 22.81
N PRO A 106 -1.98 -2.72 23.82
CA PRO A 106 -0.52 -2.76 23.85
C PRO A 106 0.04 -4.19 24.00
N VAL A 107 -0.71 -5.10 24.62
CA VAL A 107 -0.29 -6.51 24.74
C VAL A 107 -0.31 -7.18 23.37
N TYR A 108 -1.37 -6.94 22.62
CA TYR A 108 -1.47 -7.43 21.25
C TYR A 108 -0.43 -6.79 20.33
N ALA A 109 -0.24 -5.47 20.39
CA ALA A 109 0.78 -4.77 19.59
C ALA A 109 2.18 -5.36 19.87
N LYS A 110 2.54 -5.59 21.13
CA LYS A 110 3.80 -6.22 21.52
C LYS A 110 3.93 -7.65 20.97
N ALA A 111 2.85 -8.43 20.98
CA ALA A 111 2.85 -9.79 20.40
C ALA A 111 3.09 -9.80 18.89
N LEU A 112 2.74 -8.72 18.18
CA LEU A 112 3.00 -8.52 16.77
C LEU A 112 4.42 -8.00 16.47
N GLY A 113 5.23 -7.76 17.49
CA GLY A 113 6.60 -7.27 17.37
C GLY A 113 6.76 -5.76 17.44
N VAL A 114 5.70 -5.01 17.79
CA VAL A 114 5.79 -3.57 18.00
C VAL A 114 6.57 -3.30 19.30
N ASP A 115 7.54 -2.42 19.24
CA ASP A 115 8.16 -1.82 20.42
C ASP A 115 7.19 -0.77 20.98
N VAL A 116 6.47 -1.16 22.03
CA VAL A 116 5.43 -0.32 22.65
C VAL A 116 6.01 0.82 23.49
N GLU A 117 7.28 0.73 23.90
CA GLU A 117 7.95 1.80 24.65
C GLU A 117 8.39 2.94 23.72
N GLU A 118 8.67 2.63 22.44
CA GLU A 118 9.10 3.60 21.44
C GLU A 118 7.95 4.03 20.51
N LEU A 119 6.76 3.45 20.61
CA LEU A 119 5.62 3.83 19.80
C LEU A 119 4.97 5.13 20.32
N LEU A 120 4.97 6.17 19.50
CA LEU A 120 4.23 7.39 19.82
C LEU A 120 2.74 7.14 19.65
N ILE A 121 1.97 7.32 20.74
CA ILE A 121 0.51 7.17 20.71
C ILE A 121 -0.18 8.51 20.96
N SER A 122 -1.25 8.79 20.22
CA SER A 122 -2.14 9.92 20.42
C SER A 122 -3.59 9.45 20.39
N GLN A 123 -4.39 9.90 21.34
CA GLN A 123 -5.83 9.62 21.44
C GLN A 123 -6.61 10.94 21.39
N PRO A 124 -6.88 11.46 20.19
CA PRO A 124 -7.51 12.77 20.01
C PRO A 124 -9.00 12.74 20.32
N ASP A 125 -9.54 13.83 20.85
CA ASP A 125 -10.95 14.00 21.17
C ASP A 125 -11.82 14.22 19.91
N TYR A 126 -11.24 14.78 18.83
CA TYR A 126 -11.96 15.10 17.60
C TYR A 126 -11.04 15.06 16.36
N GLY A 127 -11.64 14.99 15.19
CA GLY A 127 -10.93 14.74 13.94
C GLY A 127 -9.95 15.85 13.53
N GLU A 128 -10.26 17.14 13.79
CA GLU A 128 -9.33 18.24 13.51
C GLU A 128 -8.07 18.13 14.35
N GLN A 129 -8.18 17.77 15.64
CA GLN A 129 -7.04 17.56 16.53
C GLN A 129 -6.16 16.41 16.03
N ALA A 130 -6.77 15.30 15.65
CA ALA A 130 -6.05 14.16 15.06
C ALA A 130 -5.21 14.57 13.84
N MET A 131 -5.81 15.34 12.92
CA MET A 131 -5.14 15.77 11.69
C MET A 131 -4.10 16.88 11.95
N GLU A 132 -4.26 17.71 12.95
CA GLU A 132 -3.27 18.74 13.35
C GLU A 132 -2.05 18.08 14.00
N ILE A 133 -2.25 17.09 14.88
CA ILE A 133 -1.17 16.29 15.46
C ILE A 133 -0.39 15.59 14.33
N ALA A 134 -1.09 14.95 13.39
CA ALA A 134 -0.45 14.32 12.24
C ALA A 134 0.36 15.33 11.42
N ASP A 135 -0.17 16.53 11.14
CA ASP A 135 0.54 17.58 10.39
C ASP A 135 1.82 18.02 11.12
N MET A 136 1.78 18.19 12.44
CA MET A 136 2.96 18.53 13.24
C MET A 136 4.02 17.43 13.19
N LEU A 137 3.62 16.17 13.35
CA LEU A 137 4.53 15.02 13.25
C LEU A 137 5.18 14.92 11.86
N VAL A 138 4.40 15.06 10.79
CA VAL A 138 4.92 15.05 9.41
C VAL A 138 5.91 16.19 9.16
N ARG A 139 5.61 17.40 9.64
CA ARG A 139 6.47 18.58 9.48
C ARG A 139 7.77 18.49 10.26
N SER A 140 7.81 17.73 11.35
CA SER A 140 9.04 17.53 12.11
C SER A 140 10.11 16.82 11.27
N GLY A 141 9.69 15.99 10.29
CA GLY A 141 10.60 15.16 9.48
C GLY A 141 11.27 14.02 10.26
N ALA A 142 10.83 13.79 11.52
CA ALA A 142 11.43 12.80 12.42
C ALA A 142 10.60 11.51 12.52
N VAL A 143 9.44 11.43 11.86
CA VAL A 143 8.53 10.29 11.92
C VAL A 143 8.44 9.62 10.54
N ASP A 144 8.69 8.33 10.48
CA ASP A 144 8.69 7.54 9.24
C ASP A 144 7.30 7.02 8.88
N LEU A 145 6.49 6.69 9.89
CA LEU A 145 5.18 6.09 9.72
C LEU A 145 4.17 6.68 10.71
N ILE A 146 2.99 7.06 10.19
CA ILE A 146 1.83 7.45 11.00
C ILE A 146 0.66 6.56 10.61
N VAL A 147 0.05 5.90 11.59
CA VAL A 147 -1.20 5.15 11.42
C VAL A 147 -2.33 5.94 12.05
N VAL A 148 -3.47 6.05 11.35
CA VAL A 148 -4.73 6.63 11.87
C VAL A 148 -5.78 5.53 11.91
N ASP A 149 -6.21 5.13 13.09
CA ASP A 149 -7.23 4.10 13.30
C ASP A 149 -8.41 4.68 14.10
N SER A 150 -9.55 4.90 13.51
CA SER A 150 -9.85 4.81 12.08
C SER A 150 -10.46 6.12 11.56
N VAL A 151 -10.52 6.26 10.21
CA VAL A 151 -11.20 7.42 9.58
C VAL A 151 -12.65 7.53 10.04
N ALA A 152 -13.32 6.40 10.30
CA ALA A 152 -14.71 6.36 10.76
C ALA A 152 -14.91 7.06 12.11
N ALA A 153 -13.89 7.06 12.97
CA ALA A 153 -13.92 7.68 14.30
C ALA A 153 -13.47 9.14 14.31
N LEU A 154 -13.02 9.70 13.19
CA LEU A 154 -12.64 11.10 13.09
C LEU A 154 -13.88 11.99 13.01
N VAL A 155 -14.52 12.22 14.16
CA VAL A 155 -15.70 13.09 14.27
C VAL A 155 -15.25 14.55 14.27
N PRO A 156 -15.82 15.41 13.39
CA PRO A 156 -15.54 16.84 13.41
C PRO A 156 -15.95 17.49 14.73
N LYS A 157 -15.16 18.46 15.21
CA LYS A 157 -15.45 19.16 16.47
C LYS A 157 -16.85 19.79 16.49
N THR A 158 -17.27 20.40 15.37
CA THR A 158 -18.60 21.01 15.25
C THR A 158 -19.75 19.98 15.40
N GLU A 159 -19.48 18.71 15.08
CA GLU A 159 -20.45 17.62 15.27
C GLU A 159 -20.54 17.21 16.74
N ILE A 160 -19.41 17.24 17.46
CA ILE A 160 -19.35 16.95 18.90
C ILE A 160 -20.01 18.06 19.72
N ASP A 161 -19.76 19.32 19.35
CA ASP A 161 -20.29 20.49 20.06
C ASP A 161 -21.77 20.77 19.71
N GLY A 162 -22.33 20.14 18.67
CA GLY A 162 -23.70 20.28 18.21
C GLY A 162 -24.72 19.46 18.99
N GLU A 163 -26.01 19.71 18.73
CA GLU A 163 -27.09 18.91 19.30
C GLU A 163 -27.27 17.59 18.55
N MET A 164 -27.78 16.55 19.21
CA MET A 164 -28.06 15.23 18.60
C MET A 164 -29.07 15.29 17.43
N SER A 165 -29.87 16.36 17.35
CA SER A 165 -30.83 16.61 16.31
C SER A 165 -30.25 17.28 15.04
N ASP A 166 -29.00 17.78 15.10
CA ASP A 166 -28.39 18.54 14.03
C ASP A 166 -28.04 17.67 12.83
N GLN A 167 -28.45 18.09 11.64
CA GLN A 167 -28.07 17.43 10.40
C GLN A 167 -26.71 17.94 9.92
N GLN A 168 -25.67 17.23 10.23
CA GLN A 168 -24.28 17.64 9.92
C GLN A 168 -23.67 16.85 8.74
N MET A 169 -24.42 16.73 7.64
CA MET A 169 -23.96 15.96 6.49
C MET A 169 -22.68 16.50 5.84
N GLY A 170 -21.71 15.62 5.64
CA GLY A 170 -20.52 15.90 4.85
C GLY A 170 -19.39 16.64 5.60
N LEU A 171 -19.50 16.92 6.88
CA LEU A 171 -18.44 17.59 7.65
C LEU A 171 -17.16 16.75 7.69
N GLN A 172 -17.25 15.46 7.97
CA GLN A 172 -16.12 14.54 7.95
C GLN A 172 -15.43 14.50 6.56
N ALA A 173 -16.21 14.51 5.48
CA ALA A 173 -15.64 14.55 4.13
C ALA A 173 -14.89 15.86 3.82
N ARG A 174 -15.38 16.99 4.36
CA ARG A 174 -14.70 18.29 4.27
C ARG A 174 -13.40 18.32 5.08
N LEU A 175 -13.44 17.79 6.31
CA LEU A 175 -12.27 17.62 7.17
C LEU A 175 -11.19 16.81 6.43
N MET A 176 -11.52 15.62 5.96
CA MET A 176 -10.59 14.75 5.23
C MET A 176 -10.04 15.42 3.96
N SER A 177 -10.88 16.10 3.19
CA SER A 177 -10.44 16.83 1.99
C SER A 177 -9.43 17.93 2.31
N LYS A 178 -9.66 18.70 3.39
CA LYS A 178 -8.76 19.78 3.85
C LYS A 178 -7.45 19.22 4.37
N ALA A 179 -7.52 18.20 5.22
CA ALA A 179 -6.35 17.55 5.81
C ALA A 179 -5.44 16.91 4.75
N LEU A 180 -5.99 16.08 3.86
CA LEU A 180 -5.22 15.40 2.83
C LEU A 180 -4.57 16.35 1.83
N ARG A 181 -5.25 17.45 1.47
CA ARG A 181 -4.67 18.50 0.62
C ARG A 181 -3.45 19.14 1.26
N LYS A 182 -3.48 19.39 2.58
CA LYS A 182 -2.38 19.98 3.33
C LYS A 182 -1.22 18.99 3.51
N LEU A 183 -1.53 17.76 3.87
CA LEU A 183 -0.54 16.73 4.22
C LEU A 183 0.23 16.17 3.02
N THR A 184 -0.41 15.98 1.87
CA THR A 184 0.18 15.21 0.75
C THR A 184 1.52 15.77 0.28
N ALA A 185 1.65 17.10 0.16
CA ALA A 185 2.91 17.73 -0.29
C ALA A 185 4.03 17.59 0.77
N THR A 186 3.67 17.69 2.05
CA THR A 186 4.62 17.59 3.16
C THR A 186 5.09 16.15 3.35
N LEU A 187 4.18 15.16 3.27
CA LEU A 187 4.49 13.73 3.34
C LEU A 187 5.57 13.31 2.33
N ASN A 188 5.45 13.77 1.08
CA ASN A 188 6.43 13.45 0.05
C ASN A 188 7.83 14.03 0.39
N LYS A 189 7.88 15.24 0.95
CA LYS A 189 9.15 15.90 1.32
C LYS A 189 9.79 15.25 2.55
N SER A 190 9.00 14.96 3.59
CA SER A 190 9.46 14.34 4.83
C SER A 190 9.72 12.83 4.70
N LYS A 191 9.28 12.19 3.60
CA LYS A 191 9.28 10.73 3.41
C LYS A 191 8.46 9.97 4.46
N THR A 192 7.60 10.66 5.20
CA THR A 192 6.68 10.05 6.15
C THR A 192 5.56 9.31 5.42
N THR A 193 5.34 8.05 5.71
CA THR A 193 4.19 7.27 5.22
C THR A 193 3.00 7.45 6.14
N MET A 194 1.81 7.65 5.59
CA MET A 194 0.59 7.79 6.37
C MET A 194 -0.43 6.74 5.99
N ILE A 195 -0.77 5.85 6.92
CA ILE A 195 -1.76 4.79 6.75
C ILE A 195 -3.07 5.22 7.40
N PHE A 196 -4.14 5.23 6.62
CA PHE A 196 -5.50 5.42 7.11
C PHE A 196 -6.22 4.06 7.12
N ILE A 197 -6.64 3.62 8.29
CA ILE A 197 -7.55 2.49 8.43
C ILE A 197 -8.98 3.01 8.23
N ASN A 198 -9.77 2.30 7.41
CA ASN A 198 -11.11 2.74 7.07
C ASN A 198 -12.10 1.58 7.10
N GLN A 199 -13.35 1.89 7.37
CA GLN A 199 -14.45 0.94 7.40
C GLN A 199 -15.28 1.03 6.12
N ILE A 200 -15.90 -0.09 5.75
CA ILE A 200 -16.86 -0.17 4.66
C ILE A 200 -18.27 0.11 5.23
N ARG A 201 -19.05 0.88 4.50
CA ARG A 201 -20.47 1.14 4.79
C ARG A 201 -21.30 0.85 3.55
N ASP A 202 -22.49 0.32 3.73
CA ASP A 202 -23.45 0.13 2.64
C ASP A 202 -23.97 1.47 2.16
N LYS A 203 -24.18 1.58 0.86
CA LYS A 203 -24.81 2.77 0.26
C LYS A 203 -26.32 2.70 0.46
N ILE A 204 -26.89 3.68 1.12
CA ILE A 204 -28.34 3.83 1.26
C ILE A 204 -28.92 4.21 -0.13
N GLY A 205 -29.88 3.43 -0.64
CA GLY A 205 -30.61 3.72 -1.89
C GLY A 205 -29.94 3.26 -3.18
N GLY A 206 -28.93 2.42 -3.13
CA GLY A 206 -28.24 1.88 -4.31
C GLY A 206 -28.99 0.75 -5.01
N PHE A 207 -30.17 1.01 -5.60
CA PHE A 207 -30.78 0.11 -6.58
C PHE A 207 -30.11 0.37 -7.95
N GLY A 208 -29.00 -0.34 -8.27
CA GLY A 208 -28.31 -0.16 -9.55
C GLY A 208 -27.07 -1.01 -9.71
N PHE A 209 -26.62 -1.17 -10.95
CA PHE A 209 -25.36 -1.82 -11.34
C PHE A 209 -24.16 -0.99 -10.88
N GLY A 210 -23.64 -1.23 -9.67
CA GLY A 210 -22.43 -0.58 -9.14
C GLY A 210 -22.07 -1.09 -7.75
N PRO A 211 -20.86 -0.77 -7.25
CA PRO A 211 -20.47 -1.21 -5.92
C PRO A 211 -21.43 -0.67 -4.87
N GLN A 212 -22.08 -1.58 -4.14
CA GLN A 212 -23.08 -1.27 -3.12
C GLN A 212 -22.46 -0.68 -1.84
N THR A 213 -21.14 -0.76 -1.69
CA THR A 213 -20.40 -0.28 -0.52
C THR A 213 -19.56 0.95 -0.82
N THR A 214 -19.26 1.73 0.21
CA THR A 214 -18.34 2.87 0.17
C THR A 214 -17.57 2.95 1.48
N THR A 215 -16.39 3.58 1.46
CA THR A 215 -15.62 3.89 2.66
C THR A 215 -16.07 5.20 3.28
N THR A 216 -15.90 5.39 4.61
CA THR A 216 -16.20 6.62 5.34
C THR A 216 -15.24 7.76 4.97
N GLY A 217 -15.55 9.01 5.39
CA GLY A 217 -14.70 10.18 5.11
C GLY A 217 -14.78 10.73 3.68
N GLY A 218 -15.77 10.30 2.88
CA GLY A 218 -16.03 10.80 1.53
C GLY A 218 -15.09 10.27 0.46
N LYS A 219 -14.93 11.02 -0.65
CA LYS A 219 -14.14 10.60 -1.81
C LYS A 219 -12.67 11.01 -1.75
N ALA A 220 -12.28 11.93 -0.86
CA ALA A 220 -10.95 12.53 -0.87
C ALA A 220 -9.84 11.49 -0.70
N LEU A 221 -9.96 10.60 0.27
CA LEU A 221 -8.96 9.57 0.53
C LEU A 221 -8.74 8.65 -0.68
N LYS A 222 -9.80 8.30 -1.43
CA LYS A 222 -9.71 7.50 -2.67
C LYS A 222 -8.83 8.17 -3.74
N PHE A 223 -8.84 9.50 -3.82
CA PHE A 223 -8.02 10.25 -4.77
C PHE A 223 -6.59 10.43 -4.29
N TYR A 224 -6.40 10.81 -3.01
CA TYR A 224 -5.09 11.11 -2.43
C TYR A 224 -4.25 9.86 -2.16
N ALA A 225 -4.86 8.74 -1.77
CA ALA A 225 -4.13 7.50 -1.56
C ALA A 225 -3.36 7.06 -2.81
N SER A 226 -2.08 6.72 -2.61
CA SER A 226 -1.23 6.11 -3.64
C SER A 226 -1.44 4.61 -3.73
N VAL A 227 -1.72 3.96 -2.61
CA VAL A 227 -2.06 2.54 -2.50
C VAL A 227 -3.35 2.41 -1.71
N ARG A 228 -4.24 1.52 -2.16
CA ARG A 228 -5.46 1.13 -1.45
C ARG A 228 -5.54 -0.38 -1.38
N MET A 229 -5.71 -0.89 -0.17
CA MET A 229 -5.79 -2.32 0.14
C MET A 229 -7.15 -2.65 0.74
N GLU A 230 -7.91 -3.50 0.08
CA GLU A 230 -9.16 -4.07 0.59
C GLU A 230 -8.85 -5.35 1.35
N VAL A 231 -9.20 -5.40 2.63
CA VAL A 231 -8.95 -6.54 3.51
C VAL A 231 -10.23 -7.30 3.75
N LYS A 232 -10.22 -8.60 3.43
CA LYS A 232 -11.37 -9.51 3.55
C LYS A 232 -10.97 -10.74 4.35
N ARG A 233 -11.84 -11.14 5.29
CA ARG A 233 -11.78 -12.46 5.89
C ARG A 233 -12.50 -13.44 4.96
N VAL A 234 -11.77 -14.44 4.46
CA VAL A 234 -12.28 -15.42 3.49
C VAL A 234 -12.48 -16.82 4.07
N GLY A 235 -11.88 -17.09 5.25
CA GLY A 235 -11.99 -18.38 5.90
C GLY A 235 -11.62 -18.32 7.37
N GLN A 236 -11.62 -19.48 8.01
CA GLN A 236 -11.19 -19.69 9.39
C GLN A 236 -10.08 -20.72 9.44
N VAL A 237 -9.05 -20.45 10.23
CA VAL A 237 -8.01 -21.42 10.55
C VAL A 237 -8.44 -22.19 11.79
N LYS A 238 -8.49 -23.51 11.69
CA LYS A 238 -8.92 -24.39 12.80
C LYS A 238 -7.82 -25.37 13.19
N GLN A 239 -7.73 -25.62 14.48
CA GLN A 239 -6.94 -26.72 15.04
C GLN A 239 -7.91 -27.65 15.79
N GLY A 240 -8.24 -28.79 15.20
CA GLY A 240 -9.37 -29.62 15.63
C GLY A 240 -10.68 -28.86 15.46
N ASP A 241 -11.45 -28.71 16.54
CA ASP A 241 -12.71 -27.96 16.57
C ASP A 241 -12.54 -26.46 16.94
N GLU A 242 -11.35 -26.08 17.39
CA GLU A 242 -11.07 -24.71 17.81
C GLU A 242 -10.67 -23.81 16.65
N VAL A 243 -11.26 -22.60 16.60
CA VAL A 243 -10.88 -21.57 15.62
C VAL A 243 -9.72 -20.76 16.21
N ILE A 244 -8.54 -20.91 15.61
CA ILE A 244 -7.28 -20.29 16.10
C ILE A 244 -6.83 -19.10 15.26
N GLY A 245 -7.54 -18.78 14.16
CA GLY A 245 -7.19 -17.67 13.28
C GLY A 245 -8.18 -17.52 12.14
N ASN A 246 -7.85 -16.58 11.26
CA ASN A 246 -8.61 -16.29 10.04
C ASN A 246 -7.72 -16.39 8.79
N GLU A 247 -8.30 -16.89 7.71
CA GLU A 247 -7.73 -16.72 6.38
C GLU A 247 -8.13 -15.34 5.85
N THR A 248 -7.14 -14.56 5.46
CA THR A 248 -7.30 -13.16 5.06
C THR A 248 -6.83 -12.99 3.62
N LEU A 249 -7.66 -12.33 2.83
CA LEU A 249 -7.35 -11.91 1.46
C LEU A 249 -7.22 -10.38 1.44
N VAL A 250 -6.10 -9.90 0.92
CA VAL A 250 -5.86 -8.47 0.68
C VAL A 250 -5.81 -8.23 -0.83
N LYS A 251 -6.70 -7.38 -1.32
CA LYS A 251 -6.72 -6.94 -2.71
C LYS A 251 -6.19 -5.53 -2.85
N VAL A 252 -5.15 -5.34 -3.64
CA VAL A 252 -4.58 -4.02 -3.96
C VAL A 252 -5.46 -3.34 -5.03
N THR A 253 -6.49 -2.61 -4.59
CA THR A 253 -7.50 -2.01 -5.49
C THR A 253 -7.04 -0.74 -6.19
N LYS A 254 -5.96 -0.11 -5.70
CA LYS A 254 -5.28 1.02 -6.32
C LYS A 254 -3.79 0.96 -5.99
N ASN A 255 -2.95 1.21 -6.99
CA ASN A 255 -1.51 1.30 -6.81
C ASN A 255 -0.94 2.30 -7.83
N LYS A 256 -0.20 3.32 -7.34
CA LYS A 256 0.46 4.32 -8.19
C LYS A 256 1.96 4.04 -8.38
N VAL A 257 2.49 3.00 -7.73
CA VAL A 257 3.92 2.65 -7.77
C VAL A 257 4.20 1.32 -8.47
N ALA A 258 3.14 0.51 -8.70
CA ALA A 258 3.20 -0.76 -9.43
C ALA A 258 1.83 -1.08 -10.05
N PRO A 259 1.68 -2.09 -10.91
CA PRO A 259 0.40 -2.52 -11.43
C PRO A 259 -0.58 -2.90 -10.31
N PRO A 260 -1.81 -2.36 -10.32
CA PRO A 260 -2.84 -2.66 -9.32
C PRO A 260 -3.51 -4.02 -9.55
N PHE A 261 -4.47 -4.35 -8.68
CA PHE A 261 -5.37 -5.52 -8.70
C PHE A 261 -4.72 -6.86 -8.38
N LYS A 262 -3.46 -6.86 -7.91
CA LYS A 262 -2.87 -8.05 -7.33
C LYS A 262 -3.52 -8.37 -5.98
N GLU A 263 -3.49 -9.64 -5.62
CA GLU A 263 -4.07 -10.16 -4.38
C GLU A 263 -3.00 -10.89 -3.57
N ALA A 264 -3.11 -10.81 -2.25
CA ALA A 264 -2.27 -11.55 -1.31
C ALA A 264 -3.17 -12.30 -0.32
N SER A 265 -2.89 -13.57 -0.09
CA SER A 265 -3.57 -14.39 0.91
C SER A 265 -2.59 -14.81 1.98
N PHE A 266 -3.00 -14.72 3.23
CA PHE A 266 -2.24 -15.17 4.38
C PHE A 266 -3.15 -15.44 5.57
N GLN A 267 -2.61 -16.10 6.59
CA GLN A 267 -3.32 -16.41 7.82
C GLN A 267 -2.99 -15.38 8.90
N ILE A 268 -4.02 -14.87 9.56
CA ILE A 268 -3.88 -14.08 10.78
C ILE A 268 -4.26 -14.97 11.96
N MET A 269 -3.28 -15.31 12.78
CA MET A 269 -3.45 -16.14 13.99
C MET A 269 -3.85 -15.27 15.18
N TYR A 270 -4.83 -15.68 15.95
CA TYR A 270 -5.27 -14.92 17.11
C TYR A 270 -4.16 -14.78 18.15
N GLY A 271 -3.93 -13.56 18.62
CA GLY A 271 -2.87 -13.23 19.55
C GLY A 271 -1.44 -13.24 18.99
N LYS A 272 -1.22 -13.69 17.74
CA LYS A 272 0.11 -13.83 17.12
C LYS A 272 0.28 -13.02 15.81
N GLY A 273 -0.83 -12.60 15.18
CA GLY A 273 -0.79 -11.85 13.92
C GLY A 273 -0.57 -12.70 12.67
N ILE A 274 0.08 -12.14 11.67
CA ILE A 274 0.34 -12.79 10.39
C ILE A 274 1.28 -13.98 10.58
N SER A 275 0.88 -15.15 10.07
CA SER A 275 1.67 -16.37 10.17
C SER A 275 2.77 -16.41 9.11
N LYS A 276 3.94 -15.85 9.43
CA LYS A 276 5.10 -15.86 8.52
C LYS A 276 5.50 -17.29 8.13
N VAL A 277 5.50 -18.21 9.10
CA VAL A 277 5.80 -19.64 8.85
C VAL A 277 4.78 -20.25 7.90
N GLY A 278 3.50 -19.88 8.01
CA GLY A 278 2.45 -20.32 7.09
C GLY A 278 2.69 -19.84 5.66
N GLU A 279 3.02 -18.55 5.48
CA GLU A 279 3.31 -18.00 4.15
C GLU A 279 4.54 -18.66 3.50
N VAL A 280 5.65 -18.76 4.25
CA VAL A 280 6.88 -19.40 3.76
C VAL A 280 6.61 -20.85 3.36
N LEU A 281 5.85 -21.60 4.15
CA LEU A 281 5.49 -22.98 3.84
C LEU A 281 4.61 -23.08 2.58
N ASP A 282 3.65 -22.17 2.40
CA ASP A 282 2.80 -22.17 1.22
C ASP A 282 3.60 -21.85 -0.05
N ILE A 283 4.43 -20.83 -0.02
CA ILE A 283 5.30 -20.47 -1.15
C ILE A 283 6.29 -21.61 -1.43
N ALA A 284 6.84 -22.26 -0.39
CA ALA A 284 7.75 -23.37 -0.55
C ALA A 284 7.10 -24.60 -1.19
N LEU A 285 5.81 -24.82 -0.92
CA LEU A 285 5.01 -25.88 -1.56
C LEU A 285 4.70 -25.56 -3.03
N ASP A 286 4.30 -24.31 -3.31
CA ASP A 286 3.96 -23.87 -4.66
C ASP A 286 5.17 -23.88 -5.61
N ASN A 287 6.38 -23.80 -5.04
CA ASN A 287 7.64 -23.83 -5.79
C ASN A 287 8.46 -25.12 -5.64
N ASP A 288 7.84 -26.21 -5.17
CA ASP A 288 8.48 -27.53 -5.00
C ASP A 288 9.74 -27.52 -4.12
N ILE A 289 9.96 -26.48 -3.29
CA ILE A 289 11.03 -26.44 -2.27
C ILE A 289 10.69 -27.44 -1.17
N VAL A 290 9.43 -27.47 -0.74
CA VAL A 290 8.86 -28.46 0.16
C VAL A 290 7.94 -29.36 -0.64
N GLN A 291 8.16 -30.67 -0.56
CA GLN A 291 7.34 -31.65 -1.26
C GLN A 291 6.23 -32.17 -0.34
N LYS A 292 5.06 -32.41 -0.94
CA LYS A 292 3.90 -33.00 -0.27
C LYS A 292 3.53 -34.32 -0.92
N SER A 293 3.55 -35.41 -0.13
CA SER A 293 3.11 -36.74 -0.53
C SER A 293 1.99 -37.20 0.39
N GLY A 294 0.74 -37.15 -0.11
CA GLY A 294 -0.43 -37.34 0.73
C GLY A 294 -0.53 -36.34 1.86
N ALA A 295 -0.52 -36.82 3.11
CA ALA A 295 -0.50 -35.96 4.30
C ALA A 295 0.91 -35.61 4.80
N TRP A 296 1.96 -36.16 4.19
CA TRP A 296 3.35 -35.97 4.61
C TRP A 296 4.06 -34.85 3.85
N PHE A 297 4.91 -34.11 4.57
CA PHE A 297 5.71 -33.01 4.05
C PHE A 297 7.19 -33.36 4.24
N SER A 298 8.03 -32.99 3.25
CA SER A 298 9.48 -33.18 3.28
C SER A 298 10.21 -32.01 2.63
N PHE A 299 11.42 -31.74 3.13
CA PHE A 299 12.35 -30.77 2.59
C PHE A 299 13.67 -31.46 2.30
N GLY A 300 13.95 -31.76 1.03
CA GLY A 300 15.01 -32.69 0.65
C GLY A 300 14.81 -34.04 1.32
N ASP A 301 15.84 -34.52 2.04
CA ASP A 301 15.80 -35.78 2.78
C ASP A 301 15.14 -35.66 4.18
N ILE A 302 14.82 -34.43 4.61
CA ILE A 302 14.25 -34.14 5.93
C ILE A 302 12.73 -34.31 5.88
N ARG A 303 12.19 -35.27 6.66
CA ARG A 303 10.75 -35.43 6.84
C ARG A 303 10.23 -34.40 7.83
N LEU A 304 9.46 -33.41 7.37
CA LEU A 304 8.95 -32.29 8.20
C LEU A 304 7.82 -32.72 9.14
N GLY A 305 6.93 -33.63 8.69
CA GLY A 305 5.81 -34.10 9.52
C GLY A 305 4.58 -34.46 8.70
N GLN A 306 3.52 -34.84 9.43
CA GLN A 306 2.20 -35.16 8.86
C GLN A 306 1.20 -34.07 9.21
N GLY A 307 0.56 -33.48 8.19
CA GLY A 307 -0.40 -32.37 8.33
C GLY A 307 0.28 -31.01 8.41
N LYS A 308 -0.34 -30.01 7.76
CA LYS A 308 0.22 -28.66 7.59
C LYS A 308 0.47 -27.94 8.93
N GLU A 309 -0.47 -28.06 9.88
CA GLU A 309 -0.34 -27.38 11.18
C GLU A 309 0.80 -27.96 12.04
N ASN A 310 1.01 -29.29 12.00
CA ASN A 310 2.14 -29.91 12.68
C ASN A 310 3.48 -29.49 12.09
N VAL A 311 3.54 -29.32 10.75
CA VAL A 311 4.74 -28.83 10.07
C VAL A 311 5.03 -27.39 10.47
N LYS A 312 4.01 -26.50 10.51
CA LYS A 312 4.18 -25.13 10.99
C LYS A 312 4.70 -25.08 12.44
N THR A 313 4.08 -25.85 13.34
CA THR A 313 4.52 -25.94 14.74
C THR A 313 5.98 -26.40 14.84
N ARG A 314 6.39 -27.35 14.00
CA ARG A 314 7.77 -27.78 13.95
C ARG A 314 8.70 -26.67 13.47
N LEU A 315 8.36 -26.00 12.38
CA LEU A 315 9.17 -24.91 11.82
C LEU A 315 9.25 -23.69 12.76
N GLU A 316 8.21 -23.43 13.56
CA GLU A 316 8.24 -22.42 14.65
C GLU A 316 9.27 -22.76 15.74
N ASN A 317 9.47 -24.05 16.02
CA ASN A 317 10.40 -24.52 17.05
C ASN A 317 11.83 -24.75 16.53
N GLU A 318 12.00 -25.15 15.26
CA GLU A 318 13.28 -25.43 14.60
C GLU A 318 13.70 -24.24 13.72
N LYS A 319 14.21 -23.16 14.35
CA LYS A 319 14.50 -21.90 13.65
C LYS A 319 15.51 -22.05 12.51
N GLU A 320 16.56 -22.84 12.69
CA GLU A 320 17.59 -23.07 11.65
C GLU A 320 16.98 -23.69 10.39
N LEU A 321 16.11 -24.69 10.57
CA LEU A 321 15.40 -25.32 9.46
C LEU A 321 14.43 -24.36 8.76
N PHE A 322 13.75 -23.52 9.54
CA PHE A 322 12.86 -22.49 8.99
C PHE A 322 13.65 -21.46 8.17
N GLU A 323 14.76 -20.95 8.70
CA GLU A 323 15.64 -19.98 8.01
C GLU A 323 16.20 -20.54 6.69
N GLU A 324 16.53 -21.84 6.65
CA GLU A 324 17.01 -22.49 5.41
C GLU A 324 15.89 -22.53 4.34
N ILE A 325 14.66 -22.87 4.73
CA ILE A 325 13.51 -22.88 3.81
C ILE A 325 13.17 -21.45 3.37
N GLU A 326 13.12 -20.51 4.31
CA GLU A 326 12.84 -19.09 4.04
C GLU A 326 13.86 -18.51 3.04
N LYS A 327 15.14 -18.80 3.22
CA LYS A 327 16.19 -18.34 2.31
C LYS A 327 15.95 -18.81 0.87
N LYS A 328 15.62 -20.09 0.68
CA LYS A 328 15.31 -20.62 -0.66
C LYS A 328 14.06 -19.98 -1.27
N VAL A 329 13.05 -19.70 -0.45
CA VAL A 329 11.83 -18.99 -0.88
C VAL A 329 12.18 -17.58 -1.37
N LEU A 330 12.98 -16.84 -0.60
CA LEU A 330 13.40 -15.48 -0.97
C LEU A 330 14.26 -15.47 -2.25
N GLU A 331 15.16 -16.44 -2.43
CA GLU A 331 15.97 -16.59 -3.65
C GLU A 331 15.09 -16.76 -4.91
N ILE A 332 14.00 -17.53 -4.82
CA ILE A 332 13.07 -17.72 -5.95
C ILE A 332 12.31 -16.43 -6.25
N ILE A 333 11.81 -15.74 -5.22
CA ILE A 333 11.09 -14.48 -5.38
C ILE A 333 11.97 -13.43 -6.06
N GLU A 334 13.24 -13.32 -5.64
CA GLU A 334 14.21 -12.40 -6.25
C GLU A 334 14.54 -12.79 -7.70
N ALA A 335 14.66 -14.08 -8.01
CA ALA A 335 14.92 -14.54 -9.36
C ALA A 335 13.76 -14.24 -10.33
N ASP A 336 12.52 -14.38 -9.88
CA ASP A 336 11.34 -14.08 -10.70
C ASP A 336 11.16 -12.56 -10.92
N GLU A 337 11.46 -11.73 -9.94
CA GLU A 337 11.49 -10.27 -10.08
C GLU A 337 12.55 -9.82 -11.10
N ASN A 338 13.73 -10.42 -11.07
CA ASN A 338 14.81 -10.12 -12.02
C ASN A 338 14.42 -10.53 -13.45
N LYS A 339 13.71 -11.64 -13.67
CA LYS A 339 13.19 -12.04 -14.98
C LYS A 339 12.18 -11.00 -15.51
N ILE A 340 11.26 -10.53 -14.66
CA ILE A 340 10.28 -9.51 -15.03
C ILE A 340 10.96 -8.17 -15.37
N SER A 341 12.00 -7.81 -14.64
CA SER A 341 12.80 -6.60 -14.89
C SER A 341 13.56 -6.67 -16.22
N LEU A 342 14.17 -7.81 -16.54
CA LEU A 342 14.89 -8.03 -17.80
C LEU A 342 13.95 -8.04 -19.00
N THR A 343 12.74 -8.60 -18.87
CA THR A 343 11.73 -8.60 -19.94
C THR A 343 11.24 -7.17 -20.24
N LYS A 344 11.08 -6.33 -19.21
CA LYS A 344 10.76 -4.90 -19.38
C LYS A 344 11.88 -4.14 -20.10
N LYS A 345 13.13 -4.39 -19.72
CA LYS A 345 14.31 -3.73 -20.34
C LYS A 345 14.46 -4.10 -21.81
N ASN A 346 14.20 -5.35 -22.17
CA ASN A 346 14.23 -5.81 -23.57
C ASN A 346 13.07 -5.27 -24.42
N LEU A 347 11.93 -4.94 -23.84
CA LEU A 347 10.81 -4.29 -24.51
C LEU A 347 11.07 -2.80 -24.77
N ASP A 348 11.81 -2.14 -23.89
CA ASP A 348 12.22 -0.73 -24.08
C ASP A 348 13.33 -0.60 -25.14
N ASP A 349 14.29 -1.56 -25.19
CA ASP A 349 15.38 -1.57 -26.20
C ASP A 349 14.89 -1.94 -27.62
N THR A 350 13.76 -2.64 -27.77
CA THR A 350 13.20 -2.98 -29.10
C THR A 350 12.33 -1.89 -29.70
N SER A 351 12.00 -0.82 -28.95
CA SER A 351 11.20 0.31 -29.45
C SER A 351 12.01 1.41 -30.14
N GLU A 352 13.34 1.33 -30.19
CA GLU A 352 14.20 2.32 -30.86
C GLU A 352 14.53 1.99 -32.32
N ASP A 353 14.20 0.81 -32.85
CA ASP A 353 14.62 0.35 -34.19
C ASP A 353 13.50 0.15 -35.24
N GLU A 354 12.26 0.54 -34.99
CA GLU A 354 11.23 0.52 -36.02
C GLU A 354 10.92 1.93 -36.58
N ASN A 355 11.67 2.30 -37.60
CA ASN A 355 11.28 3.31 -38.59
C ASN A 355 10.01 2.82 -39.32
N ILE A 356 8.85 3.21 -38.88
CA ILE A 356 7.60 2.97 -39.59
C ILE A 356 7.47 4.02 -40.69
N VAL A 357 7.52 3.51 -41.90
CA VAL A 357 7.15 4.16 -43.16
C VAL A 357 5.73 4.73 -43.05
N SER A 358 5.60 6.03 -43.25
CA SER A 358 4.32 6.70 -43.39
C SER A 358 3.63 6.23 -44.67
N GLU A 359 2.51 5.52 -44.56
CA GLU A 359 1.53 5.41 -45.65
C GLU A 359 0.45 6.46 -45.44
N ASP A 360 0.31 7.27 -46.49
CA ASP A 360 -0.71 8.28 -46.66
C ASP A 360 -2.12 7.67 -46.60
N TYR A 361 -2.98 8.28 -45.83
CA TYR A 361 -4.44 8.16 -46.00
C TYR A 361 -5.00 9.53 -46.34
N ASP A 362 -5.38 9.62 -47.61
CA ASP A 362 -6.12 10.72 -48.21
C ASP A 362 -7.51 10.91 -47.58
N GLU A 363 -7.91 12.14 -47.60
CA GLU A 363 -9.20 12.70 -47.21
C GLU A 363 -10.40 11.97 -47.85
N ALA A 364 -11.43 11.78 -47.01
CA ALA A 364 -12.82 11.78 -47.50
C ALA A 364 -13.67 12.59 -46.50
N SER A 365 -13.92 13.83 -46.88
CA SER A 365 -14.95 14.72 -46.38
C SER A 365 -16.31 14.28 -46.88
N GLU A 366 -17.29 14.24 -45.99
CA GLU A 366 -18.75 14.47 -46.16
C GLU A 366 -19.35 14.29 -44.76
N GLY A 367 -19.86 15.28 -44.07
CA GLY A 367 -20.98 16.13 -44.32
C GLY A 367 -22.26 15.44 -43.80
N ILE A 368 -22.77 15.83 -42.61
CA ILE A 368 -24.22 15.80 -42.34
C ILE A 368 -24.51 16.74 -41.15
N ASP A 369 -25.45 17.61 -41.46
CA ASP A 369 -26.07 18.65 -40.66
C ASP A 369 -26.89 18.20 -39.46
N ASN A 370 -26.97 19.10 -38.48
CA ASN A 370 -28.11 19.45 -37.60
C ASN A 370 -29.15 18.39 -37.25
N ILE A 371 -29.38 18.22 -35.93
CA ILE A 371 -30.71 18.24 -35.35
C ILE A 371 -30.61 18.86 -33.95
N ASP A 372 -31.28 20.01 -33.83
CA ASP A 372 -31.70 20.65 -32.59
C ASP A 372 -32.86 19.90 -31.92
N GLU A 373 -33.01 20.15 -30.60
CA GLU A 373 -34.26 20.02 -29.78
C GLU A 373 -34.76 18.59 -29.44
N ILE A 374 -34.61 18.15 -28.22
CA ILE A 374 -35.63 18.18 -27.13
C ILE A 374 -34.96 17.84 -25.81
#